data_62eaaa92a3ab4f9f54db555176b37a34
#
_entry.id   62eaaa92a3ab4f9f54db555176b37a34
#
_cell.length_a   1.000
_cell.length_b   1.000
_cell.length_c   1.000
_cell.angle_alpha   90.00
_cell.angle_beta   90.00
_cell.angle_gamma   90.00
#
_symmetry.space_group_name_H-M   'P 1'
#
loop_
_entity.id
_entity.type
_entity.pdbx_description
1 polymer ?
#
loop_
_entity_poly.entity_id
_entity_poly.type
_entity_poly.pdbx_seq_one_letter_code
_entity_poly.pdbx_strand_id
1 'polypeptide(L)'
;MTRTALCFLIGLLGAVFSALPAAVAKDLSIKAFYGKFSGGGIAHNADSEYFAMTTRDFDVVIKPEDGGVRIDWTSVIRRGGDPLNPKIRRRKSSKLLRATAKPNVFHGSKSGNPLKGEELCWARIDGTTLTVFLMTVSESGIYELQQYDRTLSGTGMRLLFRSWRDGDRVRSVSGRLVKTAN
;
A
#
# COMPACT_ATOMS: atom_id res chain seq x y z
N MET A 1 -63.05 -41.47 38.64
CA MET A 1 -62.80 -40.24 37.85
C MET A 1 -61.46 -39.70 38.24
N THR A 2 -60.45 -40.16 37.55
CA THR A 2 -59.02 -39.85 37.82
C THR A 2 -58.46 -39.03 36.64
N ARG A 3 -58.05 -37.76 36.89
CA ARG A 3 -57.43 -36.85 35.92
C ARG A 3 -55.92 -36.98 36.00
N THR A 4 -55.35 -37.51 34.96
CA THR A 4 -53.94 -37.63 34.80
C THR A 4 -53.38 -36.29 34.28
N ALA A 5 -52.47 -35.65 35.05
CA ALA A 5 -51.74 -34.45 34.62
C ALA A 5 -50.47 -34.82 33.89
N LEU A 6 -50.33 -34.42 32.62
CA LEU A 6 -49.17 -34.62 31.80
C LEU A 6 -48.23 -33.40 31.91
N CYS A 7 -47.11 -33.57 32.61
CA CYS A 7 -46.07 -32.55 32.69
C CYS A 7 -45.19 -32.53 31.40
N PHE A 8 -45.25 -31.46 30.63
CA PHE A 8 -44.35 -31.17 29.55
C PHE A 8 -43.03 -30.59 30.08
N LEU A 9 -41.97 -31.33 29.99
CA LEU A 9 -40.60 -30.88 30.29
C LEU A 9 -40.01 -30.29 29.01
N ILE A 10 -39.95 -28.95 28.91
CA ILE A 10 -39.29 -28.24 27.80
C ILE A 10 -37.81 -28.13 28.17
N GLY A 11 -36.96 -28.94 27.52
CA GLY A 11 -35.53 -28.88 27.62
C GLY A 11 -34.97 -27.66 26.84
N LEU A 12 -34.49 -26.67 27.56
CA LEU A 12 -33.82 -25.48 26.99
C LEU A 12 -32.39 -25.86 26.59
N LEU A 13 -32.16 -26.16 25.30
CA LEU A 13 -30.85 -26.42 24.75
C LEU A 13 -30.11 -25.08 24.52
N GLY A 14 -29.34 -24.64 25.52
CA GLY A 14 -28.51 -23.46 25.41
C GLY A 14 -27.33 -23.69 24.43
N ALA A 15 -27.40 -23.13 23.24
CA ALA A 15 -26.32 -23.09 22.31
C ALA A 15 -25.22 -22.13 22.81
N VAL A 16 -24.14 -22.66 23.39
CA VAL A 16 -22.94 -21.89 23.73
C VAL A 16 -22.23 -21.54 22.45
N PHE A 17 -22.45 -20.33 21.92
CA PHE A 17 -21.68 -19.75 20.84
C PHE A 17 -20.30 -19.39 21.40
N SER A 18 -19.33 -20.30 21.26
CA SER A 18 -17.92 -20.00 21.52
C SER A 18 -17.42 -19.03 20.44
N ALA A 19 -17.38 -17.73 20.76
CA ALA A 19 -16.72 -16.73 19.93
C ALA A 19 -15.22 -17.07 19.89
N LEU A 20 -14.76 -17.69 18.80
CA LEU A 20 -13.33 -17.87 18.53
C LEU A 20 -12.70 -16.47 18.43
N PRO A 21 -11.63 -16.16 19.19
CA PRO A 21 -10.93 -14.91 19.03
C PRO A 21 -10.39 -14.85 17.59
N ALA A 22 -10.76 -13.80 16.86
CA ALA A 22 -10.17 -13.53 15.55
C ALA A 22 -8.65 -13.37 15.76
N ALA A 23 -7.87 -14.28 15.19
CA ALA A 23 -6.41 -14.18 15.23
C ALA A 23 -6.01 -12.89 14.51
N VAL A 24 -5.59 -11.87 15.26
CA VAL A 24 -5.00 -10.66 14.70
C VAL A 24 -3.72 -11.09 14.02
N ALA A 25 -3.69 -11.03 12.69
CA ALA A 25 -2.50 -11.36 11.93
C ALA A 25 -1.36 -10.41 12.37
N LYS A 26 -0.27 -10.99 12.88
CA LYS A 26 0.88 -10.22 13.34
C LYS A 26 1.51 -9.49 12.16
N ASP A 27 1.83 -8.22 12.34
CA ASP A 27 2.53 -7.42 11.36
C ASP A 27 3.87 -8.07 10.96
N LEU A 28 4.16 -8.05 9.67
CA LEU A 28 5.46 -8.49 9.18
C LEU A 28 6.56 -7.49 9.57
N SER A 29 7.75 -8.00 9.82
CA SER A 29 8.92 -7.17 9.97
C SER A 29 9.29 -6.55 8.62
N ILE A 30 9.92 -5.36 8.64
CA ILE A 30 10.42 -4.69 7.43
C ILE A 30 11.37 -5.58 6.60
N LYS A 31 12.09 -6.49 7.24
CA LYS A 31 13.00 -7.44 6.57
C LYS A 31 12.27 -8.37 5.59
N ALA A 32 10.99 -8.66 5.83
CA ALA A 32 10.19 -9.48 4.94
C ALA A 32 10.00 -8.83 3.55
N PHE A 33 10.08 -7.52 3.48
CA PHE A 33 9.92 -6.75 2.24
C PHE A 33 11.22 -6.59 1.45
N TYR A 34 12.39 -6.98 1.99
CA TYR A 34 13.67 -6.84 1.27
C TYR A 34 13.70 -7.68 0.00
N GLY A 35 14.28 -7.10 -1.04
CA GLY A 35 14.46 -7.74 -2.34
C GLY A 35 14.24 -6.80 -3.51
N LYS A 36 14.37 -7.38 -4.70
CA LYS A 36 14.07 -6.74 -5.98
C LYS A 36 12.80 -7.34 -6.55
N PHE A 37 11.92 -6.50 -7.04
CA PHE A 37 10.62 -6.88 -7.59
C PHE A 37 10.42 -6.17 -8.92
N SER A 38 9.99 -6.92 -9.94
CA SER A 38 9.69 -6.38 -11.27
C SER A 38 8.34 -6.88 -11.77
N GLY A 39 7.64 -6.07 -12.52
CA GLY A 39 6.35 -6.45 -13.10
C GLY A 39 5.64 -5.29 -13.77
N GLY A 40 4.34 -5.44 -13.97
CA GLY A 40 3.53 -4.47 -14.69
C GLY A 40 2.21 -4.18 -14.01
N GLY A 41 1.52 -3.16 -14.54
CA GLY A 41 0.22 -2.75 -14.05
C GLY A 41 -0.47 -1.72 -14.92
N ILE A 42 -1.61 -1.26 -14.42
CA ILE A 42 -2.50 -0.32 -15.09
C ILE A 42 -2.64 0.94 -14.23
N ALA A 43 -2.48 2.09 -14.87
CA ALA A 43 -2.74 3.40 -14.27
C ALA A 43 -4.07 3.96 -14.79
N HIS A 44 -4.89 4.46 -13.87
CA HIS A 44 -6.09 5.24 -14.14
C HIS A 44 -5.82 6.69 -13.74
N ASN A 45 -6.04 7.62 -14.66
CA ASN A 45 -5.90 9.05 -14.46
C ASN A 45 -7.27 9.70 -14.60
N ALA A 46 -7.80 10.29 -13.54
CA ALA A 46 -9.10 10.98 -13.57
C ALA A 46 -9.04 12.28 -14.39
N ASP A 47 -7.88 12.95 -14.41
CA ASP A 47 -7.66 14.25 -15.03
C ASP A 47 -7.34 14.16 -16.55
N SER A 48 -7.50 13.01 -17.19
CA SER A 48 -7.11 12.83 -18.60
C SER A 48 -8.21 12.20 -19.42
N GLU A 49 -8.76 12.95 -20.36
CA GLU A 49 -9.76 12.44 -21.32
C GLU A 49 -9.18 11.43 -22.31
N TYR A 50 -7.92 11.62 -22.74
CA TYR A 50 -7.27 10.80 -23.78
C TYR A 50 -6.43 9.64 -23.24
N PHE A 51 -5.97 9.72 -21.98
CA PHE A 51 -5.10 8.73 -21.34
C PHE A 51 -5.67 8.27 -20.00
N ALA A 52 -6.99 8.07 -19.94
CA ALA A 52 -7.67 7.60 -18.75
C ALA A 52 -7.06 6.29 -18.20
N MET A 53 -6.61 5.40 -19.11
CA MET A 53 -5.93 4.15 -18.77
C MET A 53 -4.61 4.02 -19.53
N THR A 54 -3.53 3.66 -18.81
CA THR A 54 -2.22 3.39 -19.41
C THR A 54 -1.55 2.20 -18.75
N THR A 55 -0.86 1.37 -19.54
CA THR A 55 0.00 0.30 -19.02
C THR A 55 1.34 0.86 -18.57
N ARG A 56 1.92 0.25 -17.53
CA ARG A 56 3.22 0.64 -16.97
C ARG A 56 3.98 -0.57 -16.51
N ASP A 57 5.31 -0.50 -16.65
CA ASP A 57 6.20 -1.45 -15.99
C ASP A 57 6.75 -0.82 -14.71
N PHE A 58 7.04 -1.65 -13.72
CA PHE A 58 7.55 -1.24 -12.41
C PHE A 58 8.73 -2.09 -11.99
N ASP A 59 9.74 -1.42 -11.46
CA ASP A 59 10.81 -2.04 -10.68
C ASP A 59 10.80 -1.43 -9.28
N VAL A 60 10.89 -2.28 -8.25
CA VAL A 60 10.98 -1.87 -6.85
C VAL A 60 12.14 -2.60 -6.20
N VAL A 61 13.01 -1.85 -5.53
CA VAL A 61 14.11 -2.39 -4.71
C VAL A 61 13.92 -1.91 -3.29
N ILE A 62 13.88 -2.84 -2.34
CA ILE A 62 13.81 -2.55 -0.90
C ILE A 62 15.01 -3.21 -0.24
N LYS A 63 15.85 -2.42 0.41
CA LYS A 63 17.10 -2.90 1.01
C LYS A 63 17.43 -2.15 2.30
N PRO A 64 18.20 -2.77 3.22
CA PRO A 64 18.77 -2.06 4.36
C PRO A 64 19.81 -1.04 3.87
N GLU A 65 19.82 0.15 4.45
CA GLU A 65 20.81 1.19 4.15
C GLU A 65 20.91 2.19 5.32
N ASP A 66 22.11 2.52 5.76
CA ASP A 66 22.42 3.54 6.77
C ASP A 66 21.59 3.44 8.06
N GLY A 67 21.41 2.24 8.58
CA GLY A 67 20.58 1.99 9.78
C GLY A 67 19.09 2.18 9.59
N GLY A 68 18.63 2.29 8.33
CA GLY A 68 17.25 2.40 7.92
C GLY A 68 16.91 1.44 6.77
N VAL A 69 15.94 1.82 5.98
CA VAL A 69 15.47 1.07 4.82
C VAL A 69 15.37 2.01 3.63
N ARG A 70 16.07 1.67 2.55
CA ARG A 70 15.90 2.35 1.27
C ARG A 70 14.86 1.63 0.43
N ILE A 71 13.96 2.43 -0.13
CA ILE A 71 12.99 1.99 -1.13
C ILE A 71 13.23 2.80 -2.39
N ASP A 72 13.66 2.11 -3.44
CA ASP A 72 13.79 2.68 -4.78
C ASP A 72 12.70 2.10 -5.67
N TRP A 73 12.07 2.95 -6.48
CA TRP A 73 11.12 2.45 -7.47
C TRP A 73 11.22 3.22 -8.78
N THR A 74 11.03 2.49 -9.85
CA THR A 74 11.00 3.02 -11.22
C THR A 74 9.66 2.68 -11.85
N SER A 75 9.05 3.67 -12.48
CA SER A 75 7.88 3.48 -13.33
C SER A 75 8.27 3.79 -14.76
N VAL A 76 8.01 2.84 -15.67
CA VAL A 76 8.23 3.00 -17.11
C VAL A 76 6.89 3.24 -17.78
N ILE A 77 6.78 4.37 -18.46
CA ILE A 77 5.59 4.80 -19.17
C ILE A 77 5.94 4.84 -20.66
N ARG A 78 5.17 4.15 -21.48
CA ARG A 78 5.31 4.20 -22.93
C ARG A 78 4.44 5.30 -23.49
N ARG A 79 4.91 5.99 -24.54
CA ARG A 79 4.15 7.06 -25.18
C ARG A 79 2.83 6.49 -25.76
N GLY A 80 1.72 7.16 -25.48
CA GLY A 80 0.39 6.69 -25.89
C GLY A 80 -0.13 5.49 -25.10
N GLY A 81 0.58 5.02 -24.07
CA GLY A 81 0.18 3.83 -23.29
C GLY A 81 0.40 2.50 -24.03
N ASP A 82 0.95 2.52 -25.24
CA ASP A 82 1.20 1.33 -26.06
C ASP A 82 2.39 0.54 -25.52
N PRO A 83 2.22 -0.73 -25.13
CA PRO A 83 3.30 -1.59 -24.62
C PRO A 83 4.43 -1.81 -25.62
N LEU A 84 4.14 -1.75 -26.92
CA LEU A 84 5.10 -1.97 -28.00
C LEU A 84 5.85 -0.71 -28.43
N ASN A 85 5.45 0.48 -27.94
CA ASN A 85 6.10 1.73 -28.32
C ASN A 85 7.51 1.82 -27.72
N PRO A 86 8.58 1.96 -28.51
CA PRO A 86 9.95 2.06 -28.04
C PRO A 86 10.23 3.39 -27.30
N LYS A 87 9.40 4.43 -27.50
CA LYS A 87 9.55 5.72 -26.82
C LYS A 87 9.03 5.62 -25.39
N ILE A 88 9.94 5.46 -24.44
CA ILE A 88 9.67 5.28 -23.02
C ILE A 88 10.05 6.52 -22.20
N ARG A 89 9.28 6.79 -21.14
CA ARG A 89 9.63 7.74 -20.09
C ARG A 89 9.81 6.98 -18.78
N ARG A 90 11.00 7.09 -18.18
CA ARG A 90 11.29 6.51 -16.87
C ARG A 90 11.17 7.57 -15.80
N ARG A 91 10.42 7.26 -14.73
CA ARG A 91 10.37 8.04 -13.49
C ARG A 91 10.98 7.20 -12.37
N LYS A 92 12.04 7.71 -11.77
CA LYS A 92 12.71 7.09 -10.63
C LYS A 92 12.39 7.88 -9.37
N SER A 93 12.18 7.18 -8.28
CA SER A 93 11.98 7.75 -6.95
C SER A 93 12.74 6.91 -5.93
N SER A 94 13.21 7.56 -4.87
CA SER A 94 13.97 6.92 -3.79
C SER A 94 13.59 7.55 -2.46
N LYS A 95 13.37 6.72 -1.44
CA LYS A 95 13.13 7.17 -0.06
C LYS A 95 13.97 6.34 0.90
N LEU A 96 14.70 7.00 1.78
CA LEU A 96 15.34 6.39 2.93
C LEU A 96 14.42 6.59 4.13
N LEU A 97 13.99 5.49 4.74
CA LEU A 97 13.10 5.46 5.90
C LEU A 97 13.89 5.05 7.15
N ARG A 98 13.62 5.68 8.27
CA ARG A 98 14.19 5.35 9.58
C ARG A 98 13.07 4.93 10.53
N ALA A 99 13.33 3.93 11.37
CA ALA A 99 12.39 3.50 12.40
C ALA A 99 12.11 4.64 13.39
N THR A 100 10.92 4.66 13.94
CA THR A 100 10.50 5.55 15.03
C THR A 100 10.38 4.77 16.35
N ALA A 101 10.06 5.45 17.44
CA ALA A 101 9.72 4.80 18.69
C ALA A 101 8.42 3.97 18.62
N LYS A 102 7.56 4.23 17.63
CA LYS A 102 6.34 3.44 17.38
C LYS A 102 6.67 2.21 16.56
N PRO A 103 6.27 0.99 16.97
CA PRO A 103 6.48 -0.22 16.19
C PRO A 103 5.91 -0.07 14.77
N ASN A 104 6.61 -0.60 13.78
CA ASN A 104 6.18 -0.65 12.37
C ASN A 104 5.87 0.72 11.73
N VAL A 105 6.29 1.83 12.37
CA VAL A 105 6.16 3.19 11.85
C VAL A 105 7.54 3.75 11.55
N PHE A 106 7.67 4.37 10.39
CA PHE A 106 8.93 4.91 9.88
C PHE A 106 8.72 6.36 9.45
N HIS A 107 9.76 7.17 9.58
CA HIS A 107 9.78 8.52 9.00
C HIS A 107 10.80 8.58 7.86
N GLY A 108 10.58 9.42 6.86
CA GLY A 108 11.55 9.69 5.81
C GLY A 108 12.74 10.47 6.36
N SER A 109 13.97 10.07 6.01
CA SER A 109 15.18 10.75 6.49
C SER A 109 15.29 12.22 6.03
N LYS A 110 14.60 12.56 4.92
CA LYS A 110 14.47 13.92 4.39
C LYS A 110 13.03 14.45 4.50
N SER A 111 12.27 13.96 5.49
CA SER A 111 10.91 14.42 5.73
C SER A 111 10.93 15.82 6.34
N GLY A 112 10.16 16.74 5.78
CA GLY A 112 10.08 18.12 6.18
C GLY A 112 8.68 18.58 6.56
N ASN A 113 8.49 19.90 6.66
CA ASN A 113 7.21 20.51 6.98
C ASN A 113 6.48 20.92 5.68
N PRO A 114 5.34 20.30 5.33
CA PRO A 114 4.64 20.60 4.09
C PRO A 114 4.12 22.06 4.03
N LEU A 115 3.85 22.68 5.16
CA LEU A 115 3.47 24.11 5.21
C LEU A 115 4.64 25.07 4.90
N LYS A 116 5.88 24.54 4.82
CA LYS A 116 7.05 25.27 4.34
C LYS A 116 7.49 24.87 2.92
N GLY A 117 6.61 24.15 2.19
CA GLY A 117 6.90 23.67 0.84
C GLY A 117 7.79 22.41 0.80
N GLU A 118 8.08 21.80 1.95
CA GLU A 118 8.88 20.57 2.03
C GLU A 118 7.98 19.34 1.95
N GLU A 119 8.49 18.22 1.46
CA GLU A 119 7.74 16.97 1.43
C GLU A 119 7.72 16.30 2.81
N LEU A 120 6.55 15.99 3.34
CA LEU A 120 6.37 15.11 4.49
C LEU A 120 6.34 13.65 4.00
N CYS A 121 7.22 12.80 4.54
CA CYS A 121 7.32 11.40 4.18
C CYS A 121 7.26 10.52 5.43
N TRP A 122 6.37 9.55 5.45
CA TRP A 122 6.32 8.51 6.48
C TRP A 122 5.88 7.17 5.90
N ALA A 123 6.04 6.10 6.66
CA ALA A 123 5.57 4.79 6.27
C ALA A 123 5.08 3.99 7.49
N ARG A 124 4.26 2.97 7.22
CA ARG A 124 3.85 1.98 8.21
C ARG A 124 3.78 0.59 7.61
N ILE A 125 3.90 -0.42 8.45
CA ILE A 125 3.55 -1.79 8.12
C ILE A 125 2.26 -2.13 8.87
N ASP A 126 1.33 -2.76 8.16
CA ASP A 126 0.07 -3.27 8.67
C ASP A 126 -0.17 -4.65 8.03
N GLY A 127 -0.10 -5.69 8.85
CA GLY A 127 -0.13 -7.07 8.38
C GLY A 127 0.98 -7.36 7.38
N THR A 128 0.61 -7.61 6.14
CA THR A 128 1.52 -7.92 5.01
C THR A 128 1.77 -6.73 4.09
N THR A 129 1.34 -5.53 4.48
CA THR A 129 1.40 -4.33 3.63
C THR A 129 2.35 -3.28 4.21
N LEU A 130 3.35 -2.88 3.43
CA LEU A 130 4.17 -1.70 3.65
C LEU A 130 3.56 -0.54 2.87
N THR A 131 3.05 0.47 3.58
CA THR A 131 2.50 1.69 2.98
C THR A 131 3.46 2.86 3.18
N VAL A 132 3.81 3.55 2.11
CA VAL A 132 4.56 4.82 2.13
C VAL A 132 3.64 5.95 1.76
N PHE A 133 3.66 7.01 2.54
CA PHE A 133 2.91 8.24 2.32
C PHE A 133 3.85 9.39 2.01
N LEU A 134 3.48 10.20 1.03
CA LEU A 134 4.14 11.46 0.71
C LEU A 134 3.07 12.56 0.69
N MET A 135 3.33 13.68 1.34
CA MET A 135 2.42 14.80 1.37
C MET A 135 3.18 16.10 1.07
N THR A 136 2.62 16.91 0.20
CA THR A 136 3.10 18.25 -0.12
C THR A 136 1.94 19.24 -0.07
N VAL A 137 2.25 20.52 0.19
CA VAL A 137 1.29 21.61 0.13
C VAL A 137 1.87 22.68 -0.79
N SER A 138 1.08 23.16 -1.75
CA SER A 138 1.47 24.23 -2.67
C SER A 138 1.40 25.60 -1.99
N GLU A 139 1.93 26.63 -2.62
CA GLU A 139 1.83 28.02 -2.15
C GLU A 139 0.38 28.50 -2.02
N SER A 140 -0.54 27.95 -2.83
CA SER A 140 -1.98 28.24 -2.74
C SER A 140 -2.71 27.47 -1.65
N GLY A 141 -2.00 26.63 -0.85
CA GLY A 141 -2.60 25.84 0.22
C GLY A 141 -3.19 24.49 -0.24
N ILE A 142 -3.20 24.21 -1.55
CA ILE A 142 -3.68 22.93 -2.08
C ILE A 142 -2.71 21.81 -1.67
N TYR A 143 -3.21 20.77 -1.02
CA TYR A 143 -2.39 19.61 -0.68
C TYR A 143 -2.47 18.49 -1.73
N GLU A 144 -1.36 17.78 -1.88
CA GLU A 144 -1.30 16.49 -2.58
C GLU A 144 -0.84 15.41 -1.62
N LEU A 145 -1.63 14.33 -1.49
CA LEU A 145 -1.29 13.13 -0.73
C LEU A 145 -1.10 11.98 -1.70
N GLN A 146 0.04 11.30 -1.60
CA GLN A 146 0.36 10.09 -2.35
C GLN A 146 0.51 8.92 -1.38
N GLN A 147 -0.12 7.80 -1.71
CA GLN A 147 -0.06 6.55 -0.94
C GLN A 147 0.44 5.42 -1.85
N TYR A 148 1.46 4.71 -1.38
CA TYR A 148 2.07 3.57 -2.07
C TYR A 148 1.93 2.34 -1.19
N ASP A 149 0.97 1.47 -1.48
CA ASP A 149 0.79 0.18 -0.80
C ASP A 149 1.59 -0.89 -1.53
N ARG A 150 2.36 -1.65 -0.77
CA ARG A 150 3.17 -2.79 -1.21
C ARG A 150 2.80 -3.99 -0.36
N THR A 151 1.88 -4.81 -0.86
CA THR A 151 1.38 -5.99 -0.14
C THR A 151 2.10 -7.22 -0.63
N LEU A 152 2.81 -7.92 0.25
CA LEU A 152 3.42 -9.21 -0.08
C LEU A 152 2.33 -10.25 -0.37
N SER A 153 2.51 -11.02 -1.43
CA SER A 153 1.55 -12.01 -1.89
C SER A 153 2.27 -13.15 -2.62
N GLY A 154 2.29 -14.34 -2.04
CA GLY A 154 2.97 -15.49 -2.62
C GLY A 154 4.45 -15.20 -2.87
N THR A 155 4.90 -15.35 -4.12
CA THR A 155 6.30 -15.11 -4.54
C THR A 155 6.58 -13.68 -4.96
N GLY A 156 5.69 -12.74 -4.68
CA GLY A 156 5.83 -11.38 -5.17
C GLY A 156 5.12 -10.33 -4.32
N MET A 157 4.68 -9.29 -4.99
CA MET A 157 4.12 -8.09 -4.39
C MET A 157 2.96 -7.55 -5.23
N ARG A 158 1.85 -7.19 -4.61
CA ARG A 158 0.85 -6.30 -5.22
C ARG A 158 1.22 -4.86 -4.90
N LEU A 159 1.18 -4.02 -5.91
CA LEU A 159 1.40 -2.59 -5.81
C LEU A 159 0.07 -1.88 -6.04
N LEU A 160 -0.26 -0.95 -5.14
CA LEU A 160 -1.37 -0.04 -5.31
C LEU A 160 -0.89 1.37 -4.96
N PHE A 161 -0.92 2.25 -5.94
CA PHE A 161 -0.66 3.68 -5.76
C PHE A 161 -1.96 4.45 -5.87
N ARG A 162 -2.14 5.45 -5.02
CA ARG A 162 -3.23 6.42 -5.06
C ARG A 162 -2.68 7.82 -4.81
N SER A 163 -3.24 8.80 -5.50
CA SER A 163 -2.92 10.21 -5.30
C SER A 163 -4.21 11.00 -5.20
N TRP A 164 -4.24 11.87 -4.22
CA TRP A 164 -5.34 12.82 -3.97
C TRP A 164 -4.80 14.22 -4.05
N ARG A 165 -5.60 15.11 -4.59
CA ARG A 165 -5.37 16.56 -4.59
C ARG A 165 -6.59 17.22 -3.99
N ASP A 166 -6.41 17.91 -2.88
CA ASP A 166 -7.46 18.64 -2.15
C ASP A 166 -8.70 17.80 -1.84
N GLY A 167 -8.49 16.52 -1.48
CA GLY A 167 -9.53 15.54 -1.19
C GLY A 167 -9.95 14.67 -2.38
N ASP A 168 -9.78 15.12 -3.61
CA ASP A 168 -10.18 14.40 -4.80
C ASP A 168 -9.12 13.39 -5.25
N ARG A 169 -9.53 12.16 -5.57
CA ARG A 169 -8.62 11.14 -6.09
C ARG A 169 -8.34 11.38 -7.57
N VAL A 170 -7.15 11.91 -7.86
CA VAL A 170 -6.73 12.25 -9.23
C VAL A 170 -6.06 11.10 -9.98
N ARG A 171 -5.49 10.09 -9.24
CA ARG A 171 -4.83 8.96 -9.88
C ARG A 171 -4.85 7.71 -9.03
N SER A 172 -4.95 6.56 -9.71
CA SER A 172 -4.66 5.25 -9.12
C SER A 172 -3.83 4.40 -10.07
N VAL A 173 -2.98 3.52 -9.52
CA VAL A 173 -2.20 2.55 -10.27
C VAL A 173 -2.22 1.24 -9.52
N SER A 174 -2.59 0.16 -10.19
CA SER A 174 -2.51 -1.20 -9.65
C SER A 174 -1.52 -2.03 -10.45
N GLY A 175 -0.73 -2.85 -9.77
CA GLY A 175 0.27 -3.70 -10.41
C GLY A 175 0.55 -4.97 -9.63
N ARG A 176 1.16 -5.93 -10.33
CA ARG A 176 1.71 -7.17 -9.75
C ARG A 176 3.17 -7.28 -10.14
N LEU A 177 3.99 -7.57 -9.16
CA LEU A 177 5.43 -7.74 -9.33
C LEU A 177 5.82 -9.11 -8.78
N VAL A 178 6.77 -9.75 -9.45
CA VAL A 178 7.42 -10.97 -8.97
C VAL A 178 8.74 -10.60 -8.32
N LYS A 179 9.14 -11.35 -7.31
CA LYS A 179 10.44 -11.18 -6.66
C LYS A 179 11.52 -11.77 -7.58
N THR A 180 12.49 -10.96 -7.98
CA THR A 180 13.55 -11.35 -8.91
C THR A 180 14.90 -11.59 -8.22
N ALA A 181 15.12 -11.02 -7.03
CA ALA A 181 16.28 -11.26 -6.18
C ALA A 181 16.01 -10.86 -4.73
N ASN A 182 16.80 -11.39 -3.81
CA ASN A 182 16.83 -11.01 -2.39
C ASN A 182 17.71 -9.78 -2.15
#